data_4772445e3cad5f604fa9d62cd2a34cd9
#
_entry.id   4772445e3cad5f604fa9d62cd2a34cd9
#
_cell.length_a   1.000
_cell.length_b   1.000
_cell.length_c   1.000
_cell.angle_alpha   90.00
_cell.angle_beta   90.00
_cell.angle_gamma   90.00
#
_symmetry.space_group_name_H-M   'P 1'
#
loop_
_entity.id
_entity.type
_entity.pdbx_description
1 polymer ?
#
loop_
_entity_poly.entity_id
_entity_poly.type
_entity_poly.pdbx_seq_one_letter_code
_entity_poly.pdbx_strand_id
1 'polypeptide(L)'
;KLFWDIGTKAYTEFRDTELLEEGYNQAKHLNEIWEKKHDIDLVIVSPCARTLNTASFIFKNVDVPIIAKDFLIEYPIGGNEICNKRKSLSDLKYLYPFIDFKIKDEEMIWPDNRETVSDLKKRISKMLDWISRRKEKKIAIVSHSSFIGQFKDNKIGDEHHELKHC
;
A
#
# COMPACT_ATOMS: atom_id res chain seq x y z
N LYS A 1 -20.65 12.36 16.14
CA LYS A 1 -21.56 12.11 14.99
C LYS A 1 -20.98 12.68 13.69
N LEU A 2 -20.53 13.94 13.70
CA LEU A 2 -19.99 14.63 12.50
C LEU A 2 -18.71 13.95 11.93
N PHE A 3 -17.83 13.46 12.79
CA PHE A 3 -16.58 12.76 12.38
C PHE A 3 -16.85 11.42 11.67
N TRP A 4 -17.87 10.67 12.13
CA TRP A 4 -18.28 9.42 11.50
C TRP A 4 -18.93 9.65 10.13
N ASP A 5 -19.74 10.69 9.99
CA ASP A 5 -20.42 11.01 8.74
C ASP A 5 -19.44 11.48 7.65
N ILE A 6 -18.41 12.26 8.01
CA ILE A 6 -17.35 12.68 7.08
C ILE A 6 -16.48 11.47 6.67
N GLY A 7 -16.12 10.59 7.61
CA GLY A 7 -15.35 9.38 7.33
C GLY A 7 -16.08 8.43 6.37
N THR A 8 -17.37 8.19 6.60
CA THR A 8 -18.19 7.33 5.74
C THR A 8 -18.31 7.87 4.32
N LYS A 9 -18.50 9.18 4.16
CA LYS A 9 -18.53 9.84 2.84
C LYS A 9 -17.21 9.73 2.10
N ALA A 10 -16.07 9.86 2.80
CA ALA A 10 -14.76 9.72 2.19
C ALA A 10 -14.56 8.34 1.53
N TYR A 11 -15.10 7.28 2.13
CA TYR A 11 -15.01 5.92 1.57
C TYR A 11 -15.80 5.72 0.28
N THR A 12 -16.93 6.41 0.15
CA THR A 12 -17.92 6.18 -0.92
C THR A 12 -17.93 7.26 -2.00
N GLU A 13 -17.39 8.45 -1.74
CA GLU A 13 -17.47 9.60 -2.65
C GLU A 13 -16.11 9.96 -3.29
N PHE A 14 -14.99 9.65 -2.61
CA PHE A 14 -13.67 10.06 -3.08
C PHE A 14 -12.83 8.83 -3.51
N ARG A 15 -12.56 8.74 -4.81
CA ARG A 15 -11.67 7.73 -5.37
C ARG A 15 -10.22 8.04 -5.02
N ASP A 16 -9.47 7.00 -4.56
CA ASP A 16 -8.02 7.04 -4.35
C ASP A 16 -7.56 8.24 -3.51
N THR A 17 -8.04 8.29 -2.26
CA THR A 17 -7.77 9.40 -1.34
C THR A 17 -6.28 9.55 -1.05
N GLU A 18 -5.84 10.79 -0.93
CA GLU A 18 -4.45 11.16 -0.63
C GLU A 18 -4.20 11.25 0.89
N LEU A 19 -2.93 11.44 1.26
CA LEU A 19 -2.56 11.73 2.64
C LEU A 19 -3.07 13.13 3.05
N LEU A 20 -3.45 13.25 4.33
CA LEU A 20 -3.58 14.54 4.98
C LEU A 20 -2.19 15.08 5.36
N GLU A 21 -2.11 16.36 5.70
CA GLU A 21 -0.85 17.03 6.11
C GLU A 21 -0.14 16.28 7.24
N GLU A 22 -0.89 15.78 8.21
CA GLU A 22 -0.35 14.96 9.30
C GLU A 22 0.34 13.70 8.79
N GLY A 23 -0.25 12.96 7.84
CA GLY A 23 0.34 11.78 7.24
C GLY A 23 1.63 12.09 6.48
N TYR A 24 1.70 13.22 5.78
CA TYR A 24 2.94 13.70 5.16
C TYR A 24 4.03 13.97 6.20
N ASN A 25 3.68 14.62 7.32
CA ASN A 25 4.63 14.93 8.39
C ASN A 25 5.14 13.66 9.07
N GLN A 26 4.26 12.67 9.31
CA GLN A 26 4.64 11.36 9.85
C GLN A 26 5.62 10.63 8.91
N ALA A 27 5.37 10.61 7.60
CA ALA A 27 6.24 9.96 6.63
C ALA A 27 7.62 10.64 6.54
N LYS A 28 7.68 11.97 6.58
CA LYS A 28 8.92 12.74 6.64
C LYS A 28 9.71 12.44 7.91
N HIS A 29 9.02 12.48 9.06
CA HIS A 29 9.64 12.18 10.35
C HIS A 29 10.21 10.75 10.37
N LEU A 30 9.48 9.77 9.86
CA LEU A 30 9.99 8.40 9.75
C LEU A 30 11.23 8.32 8.84
N ASN A 31 11.27 9.08 7.75
CA ASN A 31 12.48 9.17 6.92
C ASN A 31 13.69 9.68 7.73
N GLU A 32 13.50 10.67 8.60
CA GLU A 32 14.58 11.24 9.41
C GLU A 32 15.12 10.26 10.44
N ILE A 33 14.23 9.56 11.16
CA ILE A 33 14.62 8.73 12.32
C ILE A 33 14.94 7.27 11.99
N TRP A 34 14.51 6.76 10.83
CA TRP A 34 14.68 5.34 10.50
C TRP A 34 15.97 5.09 9.69
N GLU A 35 17.09 4.94 10.39
CA GLU A 35 18.40 4.70 9.78
C GLU A 35 18.44 3.40 8.94
N LYS A 36 17.81 2.33 9.41
CA LYS A 36 17.78 1.03 8.71
C LYS A 36 17.07 1.05 7.35
N LYS A 37 16.45 2.16 6.94
CA LYS A 37 15.88 2.31 5.58
C LYS A 37 16.93 2.14 4.48
N HIS A 38 18.19 2.46 4.78
CA HIS A 38 19.31 2.30 3.85
C HIS A 38 19.75 0.84 3.64
N ASP A 39 19.28 -0.08 4.50
CA ASP A 39 19.54 -1.51 4.40
C ASP A 39 18.50 -2.26 3.56
N ILE A 40 17.45 -1.57 3.10
CA ILE A 40 16.35 -2.17 2.34
C ILE A 40 16.79 -2.40 0.89
N ASP A 41 16.63 -3.63 0.42
CA ASP A 41 16.99 -4.02 -0.95
C ASP A 41 15.85 -3.74 -1.96
N LEU A 42 14.61 -3.70 -1.49
CA LEU A 42 13.41 -3.49 -2.31
C LEU A 42 12.27 -2.91 -1.47
N VAL A 43 11.55 -1.95 -2.03
CA VAL A 43 10.27 -1.50 -1.50
C VAL A 43 9.15 -2.01 -2.40
N ILE A 44 8.15 -2.67 -1.81
CA ILE A 44 6.90 -2.98 -2.51
C ILE A 44 5.77 -2.14 -1.91
N VAL A 45 4.97 -1.52 -2.76
CA VAL A 45 3.98 -0.53 -2.34
C VAL A 45 2.62 -0.78 -2.98
N SER A 46 1.55 -0.49 -2.23
CA SER A 46 0.21 -0.40 -2.79
C SER A 46 0.13 0.77 -3.79
N PRO A 47 -0.56 0.62 -4.92
CA PRO A 47 -0.66 1.68 -5.92
C PRO A 47 -1.69 2.77 -5.57
N CYS A 48 -2.22 2.81 -4.35
CA CYS A 48 -3.06 3.91 -3.90
C CYS A 48 -2.22 5.16 -3.59
N ALA A 49 -2.75 6.35 -3.91
CA ALA A 49 -2.04 7.63 -3.78
C ALA A 49 -1.42 7.84 -2.39
N ARG A 50 -2.17 7.55 -1.31
CA ARG A 50 -1.69 7.70 0.06
C ARG A 50 -0.46 6.83 0.38
N THR A 51 -0.41 5.60 -0.10
CA THR A 51 0.74 4.70 0.10
C THR A 51 1.91 5.03 -0.81
N LEU A 52 1.65 5.45 -2.04
CA LEU A 52 2.69 5.94 -2.95
C LEU A 52 3.37 7.18 -2.37
N ASN A 53 2.59 8.14 -1.85
CA ASN A 53 3.12 9.32 -1.17
C ASN A 53 3.92 8.92 0.08
N THR A 54 3.40 8.03 0.92
CA THR A 54 4.12 7.53 2.11
C THR A 54 5.48 6.94 1.72
N ALA A 55 5.52 6.01 0.75
CA ALA A 55 6.78 5.43 0.28
C ALA A 55 7.73 6.47 -0.29
N SER A 56 7.22 7.41 -1.08
CA SER A 56 8.02 8.49 -1.68
C SER A 56 8.70 9.37 -0.65
N PHE A 57 8.03 9.65 0.47
CA PHE A 57 8.60 10.46 1.54
C PHE A 57 9.54 9.66 2.44
N ILE A 58 9.20 8.42 2.82
CA ILE A 58 10.05 7.57 3.67
C ILE A 58 11.37 7.25 2.98
N PHE A 59 11.33 6.92 1.69
CA PHE A 59 12.51 6.53 0.92
C PHE A 59 13.10 7.66 0.08
N LYS A 60 12.72 8.91 0.37
CA LYS A 60 13.37 10.08 -0.26
C LYS A 60 14.87 10.03 0.02
N ASN A 61 15.68 10.18 -1.04
CA ASN A 61 17.15 10.12 -0.97
C ASN A 61 17.72 8.74 -0.55
N VAL A 62 16.95 7.67 -0.70
CA VAL A 62 17.42 6.29 -0.57
C VAL A 62 17.46 5.65 -1.95
N ASP A 63 18.62 5.13 -2.35
CA ASP A 63 18.79 4.43 -3.62
C ASP A 63 18.26 2.99 -3.50
N VAL A 64 16.94 2.85 -3.59
CA VAL A 64 16.23 1.58 -3.50
C VAL A 64 15.14 1.48 -4.57
N PRO A 65 15.01 0.36 -5.28
CA PRO A 65 13.92 0.16 -6.23
C PRO A 65 12.57 0.10 -5.49
N ILE A 66 11.56 0.80 -6.04
CA ILE A 66 10.19 0.80 -5.53
C ILE A 66 9.29 0.20 -6.59
N ILE A 67 8.58 -0.87 -6.24
CA ILE A 67 7.65 -1.59 -7.13
C ILE A 67 6.23 -1.51 -6.61
N ALA A 68 5.29 -1.02 -7.42
CA ALA A 68 3.87 -0.98 -7.07
C ALA A 68 3.14 -2.25 -7.56
N LYS A 69 2.26 -2.78 -6.71
CA LYS A 69 1.50 -4.02 -6.95
C LYS A 69 0.06 -3.94 -6.43
N ASP A 70 -0.91 -4.31 -7.26
CA ASP A 70 -2.35 -4.31 -6.91
C ASP A 70 -2.69 -5.26 -5.74
N PHE A 71 -1.92 -6.31 -5.51
CA PHE A 71 -2.16 -7.20 -4.38
C PHE A 71 -1.94 -6.55 -2.99
N LEU A 72 -1.37 -5.34 -2.93
CA LEU A 72 -1.16 -4.57 -1.69
C LEU A 72 -2.26 -3.53 -1.41
N ILE A 73 -3.28 -3.43 -2.26
CA ILE A 73 -4.40 -2.51 -2.08
C ILE A 73 -5.14 -2.81 -0.77
N GLU A 74 -5.73 -1.79 -0.16
CA GLU A 74 -6.46 -1.89 1.10
C GLU A 74 -7.62 -2.91 1.02
N TYR A 75 -7.94 -3.50 2.15
CA TYR A 75 -9.11 -4.34 2.33
C TYR A 75 -10.30 -3.50 2.85
N PRO A 76 -11.45 -3.69 2.27
CA PRO A 76 -11.77 -4.57 1.14
C PRO A 76 -11.64 -3.87 -0.22
N ILE A 77 -11.45 -4.67 -1.28
CA ILE A 77 -11.64 -4.27 -2.66
C ILE A 77 -13.11 -4.48 -3.04
N GLY A 78 -13.64 -3.64 -3.93
CA GLY A 78 -15.02 -3.76 -4.42
C GLY A 78 -16.07 -3.07 -3.57
N GLY A 79 -17.32 -3.15 -4.02
CA GLY A 79 -18.44 -2.47 -3.39
C GLY A 79 -18.31 -0.95 -3.43
N ASN A 80 -18.76 -0.30 -2.36
CA ASN A 80 -18.81 1.15 -2.26
C ASN A 80 -17.50 1.80 -1.75
N GLU A 81 -16.45 1.02 -1.45
CA GLU A 81 -15.19 1.53 -0.91
C GLU A 81 -14.26 2.08 -2.00
N ILE A 82 -14.78 3.00 -2.83
CA ILE A 82 -14.05 3.57 -3.99
C ILE A 82 -12.77 4.33 -3.61
N CYS A 83 -12.61 4.70 -2.34
CA CYS A 83 -11.36 5.28 -1.82
C CYS A 83 -10.16 4.33 -1.97
N ASN A 84 -10.42 3.02 -2.10
CA ASN A 84 -9.40 2.00 -2.33
C ASN A 84 -9.16 1.70 -3.82
N LYS A 85 -9.95 2.31 -4.72
CA LYS A 85 -9.81 2.14 -6.17
C LYS A 85 -8.75 3.10 -6.70
N ARG A 86 -7.56 2.58 -7.02
CA ARG A 86 -6.44 3.38 -7.56
C ARG A 86 -6.81 4.17 -8.83
N LYS A 87 -6.03 5.20 -9.13
CA LYS A 87 -6.06 5.92 -10.41
C LYS A 87 -5.69 4.99 -11.59
N SER A 88 -5.86 5.48 -12.81
CA SER A 88 -5.37 4.79 -14.02
C SER A 88 -3.86 4.54 -13.95
N LEU A 89 -3.37 3.54 -14.66
CA LEU A 89 -1.93 3.24 -14.69
C LEU A 89 -1.15 4.37 -15.36
N SER A 90 -1.70 5.01 -16.37
CA SER A 90 -1.11 6.18 -17.04
C SER A 90 -0.97 7.37 -16.10
N ASP A 91 -2.00 7.69 -15.32
CA ASP A 91 -1.95 8.76 -14.32
C ASP A 91 -0.89 8.46 -13.24
N LEU A 92 -0.85 7.23 -12.76
CA LEU A 92 0.11 6.83 -11.73
C LEU A 92 1.56 6.93 -12.24
N LYS A 93 1.84 6.48 -13.46
CA LYS A 93 3.17 6.61 -14.07
C LYS A 93 3.58 8.07 -14.31
N TYR A 94 2.62 8.92 -14.64
CA TYR A 94 2.87 10.35 -14.78
C TYR A 94 3.19 11.02 -13.44
N LEU A 95 2.41 10.69 -12.39
CA LEU A 95 2.57 11.29 -11.06
C LEU A 95 3.79 10.76 -10.30
N TYR A 96 4.17 9.50 -10.52
CA TYR A 96 5.24 8.81 -9.80
C TYR A 96 6.22 8.12 -10.76
N PRO A 97 6.94 8.86 -11.60
CA PRO A 97 7.78 8.31 -12.68
C PRO A 97 8.97 7.45 -12.19
N PHE A 98 9.32 7.57 -10.91
CA PHE A 98 10.39 6.80 -10.25
C PHE A 98 9.92 5.46 -9.65
N ILE A 99 8.61 5.16 -9.70
CA ILE A 99 8.05 3.90 -9.21
C ILE A 99 7.82 2.95 -10.39
N ASP A 100 8.29 1.71 -10.25
CA ASP A 100 8.03 0.65 -11.23
C ASP A 100 6.65 0.02 -11.00
N PHE A 101 5.69 0.36 -11.84
CA PHE A 101 4.34 -0.19 -11.78
C PHE A 101 4.29 -1.54 -12.48
N LYS A 102 4.50 -2.63 -11.74
CA LYS A 102 4.30 -4.02 -12.22
C LYS A 102 2.82 -4.41 -12.13
N ILE A 103 1.99 -3.60 -12.74
CA ILE A 103 0.54 -3.70 -12.82
C ILE A 103 0.16 -3.99 -14.27
N LYS A 104 -0.82 -4.86 -14.47
CA LYS A 104 -1.16 -5.38 -15.80
C LYS A 104 -2.22 -4.54 -16.49
N ASP A 105 -3.23 -4.15 -15.73
CA ASP A 105 -4.41 -3.50 -16.29
C ASP A 105 -4.31 -1.98 -16.15
N GLU A 106 -4.66 -1.25 -17.22
CA GLU A 106 -4.69 0.23 -17.22
C GLU A 106 -5.66 0.74 -16.15
N GLU A 107 -6.90 0.30 -16.21
CA GLU A 107 -7.90 0.59 -15.19
C GLU A 107 -8.04 -0.58 -14.20
N MET A 108 -8.23 -0.24 -12.94
CA MET A 108 -8.53 -1.25 -11.95
C MET A 108 -9.95 -1.77 -12.14
N ILE A 109 -10.08 -3.06 -12.40
CA ILE A 109 -11.38 -3.73 -12.38
C ILE A 109 -11.91 -3.66 -10.94
N TRP A 110 -13.07 -3.00 -10.77
CA TRP A 110 -13.70 -2.82 -9.47
C TRP A 110 -14.93 -3.71 -9.36
N PRO A 111 -14.89 -4.78 -8.51
CA PRO A 111 -16.03 -5.68 -8.37
C PRO A 111 -17.22 -4.97 -7.71
N ASP A 112 -18.44 -5.32 -8.16
CA ASP A 112 -19.68 -4.85 -7.51
C ASP A 112 -19.81 -5.36 -6.08
N ASN A 113 -19.35 -6.59 -5.85
CA ASN A 113 -19.34 -7.20 -4.52
C ASN A 113 -18.07 -6.85 -3.76
N ARG A 114 -18.22 -6.59 -2.48
CA ARG A 114 -17.14 -6.38 -1.54
C ARG A 114 -16.28 -7.64 -1.37
N GLU A 115 -14.96 -7.48 -1.37
CA GLU A 115 -13.99 -8.55 -1.11
C GLU A 115 -14.27 -9.26 0.23
N THR A 116 -14.25 -10.58 0.21
CA THR A 116 -14.35 -11.39 1.43
C THR A 116 -12.99 -11.60 2.08
N VAL A 117 -12.98 -11.99 3.36
CA VAL A 117 -11.72 -12.37 4.04
C VAL A 117 -11.02 -13.53 3.33
N SER A 118 -11.80 -14.46 2.73
CA SER A 118 -11.23 -15.56 1.94
C SER A 118 -10.48 -15.06 0.71
N ASP A 119 -11.02 -14.04 0.02
CA ASP A 119 -10.37 -13.46 -1.17
C ASP A 119 -9.12 -12.65 -0.78
N LEU A 120 -9.18 -11.92 0.34
CA LEU A 120 -8.00 -11.27 0.92
C LEU A 120 -6.89 -12.28 1.24
N LYS A 121 -7.22 -13.42 1.84
CA LYS A 121 -6.23 -14.50 2.10
C LYS A 121 -5.58 -15.01 0.82
N LYS A 122 -6.35 -15.19 -0.27
CA LYS A 122 -5.80 -15.55 -1.58
C LYS A 122 -4.86 -14.46 -2.13
N ARG A 123 -5.21 -13.18 -1.93
CA ARG A 123 -4.39 -12.04 -2.34
C ARG A 123 -3.09 -11.95 -1.56
N ILE A 124 -3.13 -12.17 -0.24
CA ILE A 124 -1.94 -12.27 0.62
C ILE A 124 -1.06 -13.45 0.18
N SER A 125 -1.65 -14.62 -0.09
CA SER A 125 -0.89 -15.78 -0.58
C SER A 125 -0.17 -15.49 -1.90
N LYS A 126 -0.81 -14.79 -2.85
CA LYS A 126 -0.16 -14.34 -4.08
C LYS A 126 1.03 -13.39 -3.82
N MET A 127 0.87 -12.49 -2.86
CA MET A 127 1.96 -11.60 -2.45
C MET A 127 3.15 -12.38 -1.90
N LEU A 128 2.90 -13.32 -0.99
CA LEU A 128 3.95 -14.14 -0.38
C LEU A 128 4.66 -15.03 -1.41
N ASP A 129 3.91 -15.65 -2.30
CA ASP A 129 4.48 -16.43 -3.41
C ASP A 129 5.34 -15.55 -4.34
N TRP A 130 4.93 -14.32 -4.61
CA TRP A 130 5.73 -13.38 -5.37
C TRP A 130 7.01 -12.98 -4.63
N ILE A 131 6.92 -12.68 -3.32
CA ILE A 131 8.07 -12.33 -2.47
C ILE A 131 9.05 -13.50 -2.38
N SER A 132 8.58 -14.73 -2.20
CA SER A 132 9.43 -15.92 -2.03
C SER A 132 10.33 -16.22 -3.23
N ARG A 133 9.98 -15.71 -4.41
CA ARG A 133 10.77 -15.84 -5.65
C ARG A 133 11.77 -14.70 -5.85
N ARG A 134 11.85 -13.77 -4.92
CA ARG A 134 12.76 -12.62 -5.01
C ARG A 134 14.14 -12.97 -4.47
N LYS A 135 15.16 -12.32 -5.03
CA LYS A 135 16.54 -12.44 -4.57
C LYS A 135 16.88 -11.47 -3.43
N GLU A 136 16.08 -10.41 -3.32
CA GLU A 136 16.24 -9.38 -2.31
C GLU A 136 15.95 -9.96 -0.92
N LYS A 137 16.81 -9.67 0.06
CA LYS A 137 16.73 -10.24 1.40
C LYS A 137 15.93 -9.38 2.37
N LYS A 138 16.00 -8.05 2.19
CA LYS A 138 15.30 -7.08 3.04
C LYS A 138 14.29 -6.32 2.20
N ILE A 139 13.02 -6.68 2.35
CA ILE A 139 11.92 -6.08 1.59
C ILE A 139 11.04 -5.26 2.52
N ALA A 140 10.90 -3.97 2.24
CA ALA A 140 9.90 -3.13 2.91
C ALA A 140 8.56 -3.23 2.19
N ILE A 141 7.47 -3.34 2.95
CA ILE A 141 6.10 -3.37 2.45
C ILE A 141 5.38 -2.13 2.93
N VAL A 142 4.90 -1.30 1.99
CA VAL A 142 4.08 -0.13 2.28
C VAL A 142 2.65 -0.41 1.81
N SER A 143 1.75 -0.59 2.76
CA SER A 143 0.36 -0.96 2.51
C SER A 143 -0.55 -0.27 3.53
N HIS A 144 -1.68 -0.84 3.86
CA HIS A 144 -2.76 -0.23 4.61
C HIS A 144 -3.06 -1.02 5.89
N SER A 145 -3.73 -0.38 6.85
CA SER A 145 -3.94 -0.93 8.18
C SER A 145 -4.74 -2.23 8.20
N SER A 146 -5.86 -2.31 7.45
CA SER A 146 -6.69 -3.51 7.44
C SER A 146 -6.01 -4.67 6.70
N PHE A 147 -5.29 -4.37 5.60
CA PHE A 147 -4.50 -5.37 4.89
C PHE A 147 -3.38 -5.94 5.80
N ILE A 148 -2.61 -5.06 6.46
CA ILE A 148 -1.50 -5.45 7.35
C ILE A 148 -2.03 -6.19 8.59
N GLY A 149 -3.15 -5.76 9.16
CA GLY A 149 -3.79 -6.43 10.28
C GLY A 149 -4.13 -7.88 9.97
N GLN A 150 -4.75 -8.15 8.82
CA GLN A 150 -5.06 -9.52 8.39
C GLN A 150 -3.80 -10.35 8.08
N PHE A 151 -2.74 -9.73 7.63
CA PHE A 151 -1.46 -10.38 7.43
C PHE A 151 -0.85 -10.86 8.77
N LYS A 152 -0.90 -10.02 9.81
CA LYS A 152 -0.47 -10.35 11.18
C LYS A 152 -1.26 -11.50 11.79
N ASP A 153 -2.60 -11.41 11.73
CA ASP A 153 -3.51 -12.37 12.38
C ASP A 153 -3.39 -13.79 11.81
N ASN A 154 -2.90 -13.92 10.58
CA ASN A 154 -2.65 -15.22 9.95
C ASN A 154 -1.30 -15.85 10.31
N LYS A 155 -0.55 -15.29 11.28
CA LYS A 155 0.77 -15.78 11.75
C LYS A 155 1.77 -16.08 10.60
N ILE A 156 1.71 -15.28 9.57
CA ILE A 156 2.59 -15.44 8.42
C ILE A 156 3.86 -14.65 8.72
N GLY A 157 4.88 -15.34 9.21
CA GLY A 157 6.22 -14.81 9.43
C GLY A 157 6.49 -14.31 10.85
N ASP A 158 6.45 -15.19 11.84
CA ASP A 158 6.64 -14.86 13.27
C ASP A 158 8.06 -14.39 13.67
N GLU A 159 9.05 -14.40 12.79
CA GLU A 159 10.43 -14.27 13.29
C GLU A 159 11.13 -12.91 13.00
N HIS A 160 10.66 -12.04 12.08
CA HIS A 160 11.41 -10.82 11.74
C HIS A 160 10.58 -9.61 11.25
N HIS A 161 9.38 -9.37 11.76
CA HIS A 161 8.58 -8.22 11.32
C HIS A 161 8.57 -7.07 12.33
N GLU A 162 9.43 -6.10 12.11
CA GLU A 162 9.30 -4.79 12.76
C GLU A 162 8.19 -3.99 12.05
N LEU A 163 7.00 -3.93 12.67
CA LEU A 163 5.92 -3.08 12.16
C LEU A 163 6.10 -1.68 12.70
N LYS A 164 6.37 -0.75 11.79
CA LYS A 164 6.33 0.67 12.11
C LYS A 164 4.99 1.22 11.62
N HIS A 165 4.19 1.71 12.56
CA HIS A 165 2.98 2.44 12.28
C HIS A 165 3.35 3.91 12.03
N CYS A 166 2.89 4.42 10.88
CA CYS A 166 2.82 5.86 10.64
C CYS A 166 1.44 6.36 11.05
#